data_50746f5db4c03ecba7c30a37d0342f2d
#
_entry.id   50746f5db4c03ecba7c30a37d0342f2d
#
_cell.length_a   1.000
_cell.length_b   1.000
_cell.length_c   1.000
_cell.angle_alpha   90.00
_cell.angle_beta   90.00
_cell.angle_gamma   90.00
#
_symmetry.space_group_name_H-M   'P 1'
#
loop_
_entity.id
_entity.type
_entity.pdbx_description
1 polymer ?
#
loop_
_entity_poly.entity_id
_entity_poly.type
_entity_poly.pdbx_seq_one_letter_code
_entity_poly.pdbx_strand_id
1 'polypeptide(L)'
;MSLRSIPPEMDGEKVALIDALLDRIAGEHKVYLPLAIESGSRAWGFSSPDSDYDCRFVYVRRIAEHVTPWPARDVIEFPPKDDLDANGWDLGKALRLLLKGNAVIVEWLRSPVVYRGQAWFRDGFLEFARHAATREAIGRHYLHLGERQRRVYFGDGTNVAQKKIFYALRPAATLRWLRVHPMEAIAPMHFPTLMAECDPPADLSREVSDLMRRKLATRELGAAPLPPVVARFLDSEFELARASFESGRARAPEEVVAQAERFYRAVVERLEREGHGSADMPGPV
;
A
#
# COMPACT_ATOMS: atom_id res chain seq x y z
N MET A 1 -7.95 -0.83 -20.92
CA MET A 1 -9.11 -1.36 -20.17
C MET A 1 -9.16 -0.70 -18.81
N SER A 2 -10.34 -0.25 -18.40
CA SER A 2 -10.59 0.25 -17.03
C SER A 2 -10.43 -0.90 -16.03
N LEU A 3 -9.87 -0.58 -14.88
CA LEU A 3 -9.66 -1.50 -13.75
C LEU A 3 -10.51 -1.03 -12.58
N ARG A 4 -11.43 -1.88 -12.11
CA ARG A 4 -12.23 -1.67 -10.91
C ARG A 4 -12.47 -3.00 -10.21
N SER A 5 -12.30 -3.04 -8.91
CA SER A 5 -12.51 -4.23 -8.08
C SER A 5 -12.98 -3.78 -6.70
N ILE A 6 -14.28 -3.86 -6.47
CA ILE A 6 -14.91 -3.49 -5.19
C ILE A 6 -15.55 -4.76 -4.61
N PRO A 7 -15.11 -5.24 -3.45
CA PRO A 7 -15.74 -6.35 -2.76
C PRO A 7 -17.20 -6.02 -2.40
N PRO A 8 -18.13 -6.99 -2.49
CA PRO A 8 -19.55 -6.76 -2.26
C PRO A 8 -19.90 -6.37 -0.82
N GLU A 9 -19.03 -6.65 0.13
CA GLU A 9 -19.17 -6.27 1.54
C GLU A 9 -18.85 -4.81 1.84
N MET A 10 -18.31 -4.07 0.88
CA MET A 10 -18.06 -2.64 1.03
C MET A 10 -19.34 -1.84 0.90
N ASP A 11 -19.49 -0.83 1.76
CA ASP A 11 -20.65 0.06 1.74
C ASP A 11 -20.70 0.86 0.42
N GLY A 12 -21.76 0.65 -0.35
CA GLY A 12 -21.96 1.29 -1.65
C GLY A 12 -22.06 2.82 -1.58
N GLU A 13 -22.62 3.39 -0.51
CA GLU A 13 -22.70 4.84 -0.32
C GLU A 13 -21.30 5.42 -0.08
N LYS A 14 -20.48 4.75 0.73
CA LYS A 14 -19.08 5.16 0.96
C LYS A 14 -18.25 5.06 -0.32
N VAL A 15 -18.43 3.99 -1.10
CA VAL A 15 -17.75 3.85 -2.41
C VAL A 15 -18.16 4.96 -3.35
N ALA A 16 -19.44 5.34 -3.41
CA ALA A 16 -19.91 6.46 -4.23
C ALA A 16 -19.32 7.82 -3.78
N LEU A 17 -19.17 8.03 -2.47
CA LEU A 17 -18.50 9.23 -1.92
C LEU A 17 -17.02 9.28 -2.31
N ILE A 18 -16.33 8.13 -2.30
CA ILE A 18 -14.93 8.04 -2.75
C ILE A 18 -14.83 8.34 -4.25
N ASP A 19 -15.72 7.79 -5.08
CA ASP A 19 -15.76 8.08 -6.51
C ASP A 19 -15.94 9.57 -6.78
N ALA A 20 -16.90 10.21 -6.11
CA ALA A 20 -17.14 11.66 -6.22
C ALA A 20 -15.93 12.49 -5.74
N LEU A 21 -15.25 12.05 -4.68
CA LEU A 21 -14.01 12.68 -4.21
C LEU A 21 -12.91 12.58 -5.27
N LEU A 22 -12.72 11.41 -5.89
CA LEU A 22 -11.71 11.19 -6.92
C LEU A 22 -11.99 12.06 -8.17
N ASP A 23 -13.25 12.23 -8.56
CA ASP A 23 -13.64 13.14 -9.65
C ASP A 23 -13.32 14.60 -9.32
N ARG A 24 -13.64 15.03 -8.10
CA ARG A 24 -13.30 16.37 -7.61
C ARG A 24 -11.78 16.59 -7.62
N ILE A 25 -10.99 15.63 -7.12
CA ILE A 25 -9.52 15.71 -7.12
C ILE A 25 -8.99 15.88 -8.54
N ALA A 26 -9.45 15.06 -9.47
CA ALA A 26 -9.02 15.12 -10.86
C ALA A 26 -9.31 16.49 -11.49
N GLY A 27 -10.50 17.08 -11.21
CA GLY A 27 -10.91 18.38 -11.71
C GLY A 27 -10.18 19.56 -11.06
N GLU A 28 -10.19 19.63 -9.73
CA GLU A 28 -9.62 20.76 -8.98
C GLU A 28 -8.08 20.85 -9.13
N HIS A 29 -7.41 19.70 -9.10
CA HIS A 29 -5.96 19.64 -9.24
C HIS A 29 -5.49 19.48 -10.70
N LYS A 30 -6.41 19.31 -11.65
CA LYS A 30 -6.13 19.11 -13.09
C LYS A 30 -5.15 17.97 -13.35
N VAL A 31 -5.34 16.84 -12.66
CA VAL A 31 -4.46 15.66 -12.72
C VAL A 31 -5.18 14.46 -13.30
N TYR A 32 -4.41 13.54 -13.86
CA TYR A 32 -4.88 12.21 -14.20
C TYR A 32 -4.75 11.30 -12.98
N LEU A 33 -5.74 10.41 -12.78
CA LEU A 33 -5.75 9.41 -11.71
C LEU A 33 -5.68 7.99 -12.30
N PRO A 34 -4.48 7.52 -12.70
CA PRO A 34 -4.36 6.20 -13.32
C PRO A 34 -4.55 5.04 -12.35
N LEU A 35 -4.52 5.29 -11.03
CA LEU A 35 -4.78 4.27 -10.02
C LEU A 35 -5.27 4.92 -8.72
N ALA A 36 -6.40 4.43 -8.19
CA ALA A 36 -6.92 4.71 -6.86
C ALA A 36 -7.41 3.42 -6.22
N ILE A 37 -6.95 3.15 -5.02
CA ILE A 37 -7.13 1.87 -4.31
C ILE A 37 -7.56 2.07 -2.88
N GLU A 38 -8.06 1.04 -2.27
CA GLU A 38 -8.17 0.92 -0.83
C GLU A 38 -6.84 0.44 -0.25
N SER A 39 -6.44 1.04 0.85
CA SER A 39 -5.30 0.62 1.66
C SER A 39 -5.80 0.18 3.05
N GLY A 40 -4.91 0.02 4.02
CA GLY A 40 -5.32 -0.28 5.39
C GLY A 40 -6.03 -1.62 5.58
N SER A 41 -6.82 -1.71 6.65
CA SER A 41 -7.37 -3.00 7.13
C SER A 41 -8.36 -3.65 6.17
N ARG A 42 -9.08 -2.87 5.35
CA ARG A 42 -10.02 -3.40 4.34
C ARG A 42 -9.27 -4.12 3.23
N ALA A 43 -8.23 -3.52 2.69
CA ALA A 43 -7.38 -4.15 1.68
C ALA A 43 -6.52 -5.28 2.25
N TRP A 44 -6.15 -5.19 3.52
CA TRP A 44 -5.40 -6.26 4.18
C TRP A 44 -6.24 -7.48 4.53
N GLY A 45 -7.58 -7.41 4.46
CA GLY A 45 -8.47 -8.56 4.66
C GLY A 45 -8.80 -8.86 6.13
N PHE A 46 -8.68 -7.86 7.03
CA PHE A 46 -9.08 -7.98 8.44
C PHE A 46 -9.76 -6.71 8.98
N SER A 47 -10.61 -6.10 8.17
CA SER A 47 -11.41 -4.94 8.63
C SER A 47 -12.39 -5.33 9.74
N SER A 48 -12.71 -4.37 10.60
CA SER A 48 -13.87 -4.39 11.50
C SER A 48 -15.00 -3.55 10.88
N PRO A 49 -16.25 -3.68 11.38
CA PRO A 49 -17.37 -2.88 10.87
C PRO A 49 -17.13 -1.36 10.91
N ASP A 50 -16.32 -0.90 11.86
CA ASP A 50 -15.94 0.50 12.08
C ASP A 50 -14.57 0.87 11.51
N SER A 51 -13.98 0.03 10.68
CA SER A 51 -12.70 0.37 10.02
C SER A 51 -12.88 1.53 9.05
N ASP A 52 -11.92 2.47 9.07
CA ASP A 52 -11.87 3.58 8.14
C ASP A 52 -11.73 3.11 6.68
N TYR A 53 -12.03 4.00 5.76
CA TYR A 53 -11.76 3.87 4.33
C TYR A 53 -10.47 4.62 4.02
N ASP A 54 -9.45 3.89 3.65
CA ASP A 54 -8.10 4.39 3.38
C ASP A 54 -7.87 4.53 1.87
N CYS A 55 -8.48 5.53 1.24
CA CYS A 55 -8.30 5.78 -0.19
C CYS A 55 -6.90 6.30 -0.49
N ARG A 56 -6.15 5.58 -1.30
CA ARG A 56 -4.82 5.98 -1.76
C ARG A 56 -4.78 6.01 -3.27
N PHE A 57 -4.10 7.01 -3.84
CA PHE A 57 -4.06 7.14 -5.29
C PHE A 57 -2.70 7.61 -5.80
N VAL A 58 -2.37 7.20 -7.01
CA VAL A 58 -1.27 7.75 -7.78
C VAL A 58 -1.87 8.73 -8.78
N TYR A 59 -1.30 9.93 -8.84
CA TYR A 59 -1.71 10.92 -9.80
C TYR A 59 -0.55 11.33 -10.71
N VAL A 60 -0.90 11.82 -11.89
CA VAL A 60 0.03 12.32 -12.89
C VAL A 60 -0.42 13.71 -13.33
N ARG A 61 0.49 14.68 -13.28
CA ARG A 61 0.25 16.04 -13.74
C ARG A 61 0.29 16.10 -15.26
N ARG A 62 -0.35 17.11 -15.83
CA ARG A 62 -0.25 17.41 -17.24
C ARG A 62 1.17 17.88 -17.60
N ILE A 63 1.60 17.67 -18.84
CA ILE A 63 2.94 18.04 -19.31
C ILE A 63 3.25 19.49 -19.00
N ALA A 64 2.30 20.41 -19.20
CA ALA A 64 2.48 21.84 -18.94
C ALA A 64 2.85 22.14 -17.47
N GLU A 65 2.40 21.32 -16.52
CA GLU A 65 2.70 21.49 -15.09
C GLU A 65 4.12 21.05 -14.70
N HIS A 66 4.85 20.39 -15.61
CA HIS A 66 6.25 20.01 -15.39
C HIS A 66 7.23 21.08 -15.86
N VAL A 67 6.76 22.00 -16.71
CA VAL A 67 7.59 23.09 -17.26
C VAL A 67 7.34 24.36 -16.47
N THR A 68 7.77 24.38 -15.21
CA THR A 68 7.62 25.52 -14.32
C THR A 68 8.82 25.64 -13.38
N PRO A 69 9.30 26.86 -13.07
CA PRO A 69 10.34 27.08 -12.07
C PRO A 69 9.84 26.82 -10.63
N TRP A 70 8.53 26.70 -10.44
CA TRP A 70 7.88 26.48 -9.15
C TRP A 70 7.25 25.10 -9.11
N PRO A 71 7.99 24.03 -8.73
CA PRO A 71 7.43 22.68 -8.72
C PRO A 71 6.28 22.60 -7.69
N ALA A 72 5.18 22.00 -8.11
CA ALA A 72 4.05 21.77 -7.23
C ALA A 72 4.37 20.68 -6.18
N ARG A 73 3.64 20.70 -5.07
CA ARG A 73 3.75 19.68 -4.03
C ARG A 73 3.47 18.28 -4.63
N ASP A 74 4.28 17.30 -4.27
CA ASP A 74 4.21 15.93 -4.80
C ASP A 74 3.24 15.01 -4.01
N VAL A 75 2.36 15.61 -3.20
CA VAL A 75 1.28 14.94 -2.45
C VAL A 75 0.01 15.77 -2.58
N ILE A 76 -1.11 15.09 -2.80
CA ILE A 76 -2.46 15.61 -2.62
C ILE A 76 -3.05 14.86 -1.43
N GLU A 77 -3.43 15.58 -0.38
CA GLU A 77 -3.96 14.99 0.86
C GLU A 77 -5.14 15.80 1.36
N PHE A 78 -6.10 15.11 1.95
CA PHE A 78 -7.26 15.70 2.60
C PHE A 78 -7.26 15.31 4.08
N PRO A 79 -7.68 16.21 4.97
CA PRO A 79 -7.90 15.84 6.35
C PRO A 79 -8.90 14.68 6.44
N PRO A 80 -8.66 13.67 7.29
CA PRO A 80 -9.65 12.62 7.53
C PRO A 80 -11.00 13.20 7.91
N LYS A 81 -12.06 12.72 7.27
CA LYS A 81 -13.43 13.15 7.51
C LYS A 81 -14.38 11.95 7.42
N ASP A 82 -15.24 11.79 8.43
CA ASP A 82 -16.32 10.80 8.44
C ASP A 82 -15.84 9.39 8.05
N ASP A 83 -14.79 8.87 8.71
CA ASP A 83 -14.14 7.58 8.45
C ASP A 83 -13.47 7.43 7.07
N LEU A 84 -13.31 8.53 6.31
CA LEU A 84 -12.58 8.54 5.04
C LEU A 84 -11.27 9.31 5.17
N ASP A 85 -10.16 8.63 4.91
CA ASP A 85 -8.82 9.21 4.76
C ASP A 85 -8.35 9.05 3.32
N ALA A 86 -8.08 10.16 2.64
CA ALA A 86 -7.68 10.17 1.25
C ALA A 86 -6.38 10.94 1.03
N ASN A 87 -5.38 10.27 0.48
CA ASN A 87 -4.17 10.92 0.02
C ASN A 87 -3.57 10.23 -1.20
N GLY A 88 -2.83 10.99 -2.01
CA GLY A 88 -2.18 10.49 -3.20
C GLY A 88 -0.79 11.03 -3.41
N TRP A 89 -0.01 10.27 -4.17
CA TRP A 89 1.35 10.61 -4.54
C TRP A 89 1.46 10.89 -6.03
N ASP A 90 2.22 11.93 -6.34
CA ASP A 90 2.70 12.13 -7.71
C ASP A 90 3.50 10.90 -8.18
N LEU A 91 3.35 10.53 -9.45
CA LEU A 91 4.05 9.38 -10.02
C LEU A 91 5.57 9.46 -9.82
N GLY A 92 6.16 10.66 -9.96
CA GLY A 92 7.58 10.86 -9.74
C GLY A 92 7.99 10.60 -8.28
N LYS A 93 7.13 10.99 -7.31
CA LYS A 93 7.32 10.63 -5.90
C LYS A 93 7.22 9.12 -5.69
N ALA A 94 6.20 8.49 -6.25
CA ALA A 94 5.98 7.05 -6.11
C ALA A 94 7.20 6.25 -6.62
N LEU A 95 7.74 6.62 -7.78
CA LEU A 95 8.97 6.03 -8.34
C LEU A 95 10.19 6.27 -7.45
N ARG A 96 10.42 7.51 -7.00
CA ARG A 96 11.55 7.82 -6.10
C ARG A 96 11.47 7.04 -4.78
N LEU A 97 10.27 6.85 -4.24
CA LEU A 97 10.06 6.06 -3.02
C LEU A 97 10.32 4.57 -3.26
N LEU A 98 9.85 4.01 -4.38
CA LEU A 98 10.16 2.63 -4.77
C LEU A 98 11.67 2.39 -4.84
N LEU A 99 12.40 3.26 -5.54
CA LEU A 99 13.87 3.16 -5.68
C LEU A 99 14.63 3.33 -4.36
N LYS A 100 13.99 3.90 -3.33
CA LYS A 100 14.51 3.97 -1.95
C LYS A 100 14.11 2.76 -1.10
N GLY A 101 13.40 1.78 -1.66
CA GLY A 101 12.94 0.59 -0.97
C GLY A 101 11.69 0.82 -0.11
N ASN A 102 10.89 1.85 -0.39
CA ASN A 102 9.62 2.04 0.29
C ASN A 102 8.59 1.03 -0.24
N ALA A 103 8.15 0.12 0.63
CA ALA A 103 7.20 -0.93 0.29
C ALA A 103 5.75 -0.43 0.10
N VAL A 104 5.41 0.77 0.56
CA VAL A 104 4.02 1.27 0.54
C VAL A 104 3.47 1.34 -0.88
N ILE A 105 4.27 1.85 -1.85
CA ILE A 105 3.80 1.91 -3.25
C ILE A 105 3.57 0.52 -3.83
N VAL A 106 4.39 -0.46 -3.45
CA VAL A 106 4.23 -1.85 -3.88
C VAL A 106 2.93 -2.43 -3.32
N GLU A 107 2.60 -2.13 -2.06
CA GLU A 107 1.31 -2.50 -1.48
C GLU A 107 0.14 -1.88 -2.24
N TRP A 108 0.20 -0.59 -2.59
CA TRP A 108 -0.85 0.05 -3.38
C TRP A 108 -1.07 -0.65 -4.73
N LEU A 109 0.01 -1.02 -5.42
CA LEU A 109 -0.06 -1.77 -6.68
C LEU A 109 -0.63 -3.19 -6.52
N ARG A 110 -0.52 -3.77 -5.33
CA ARG A 110 -1.01 -5.10 -4.96
C ARG A 110 -2.38 -5.09 -4.28
N SER A 111 -2.97 -3.92 -4.05
CA SER A 111 -4.28 -3.86 -3.41
C SER A 111 -5.32 -4.68 -4.17
N PRO A 112 -6.07 -5.56 -3.48
CA PRO A 112 -7.16 -6.31 -4.09
C PRO A 112 -8.39 -5.44 -4.35
N VAL A 113 -8.46 -4.26 -3.72
CA VAL A 113 -9.59 -3.33 -3.83
C VAL A 113 -9.16 -2.12 -4.64
N VAL A 114 -9.78 -1.93 -5.80
CA VAL A 114 -9.47 -0.85 -6.73
C VAL A 114 -10.73 -0.04 -6.98
N TYR A 115 -10.73 1.21 -6.55
CA TYR A 115 -11.82 2.17 -6.81
C TYR A 115 -11.84 2.60 -8.28
N ARG A 116 -10.67 2.96 -8.79
CA ARG A 116 -10.47 3.42 -10.16
C ARG A 116 -9.07 3.06 -10.63
N GLY A 117 -8.92 2.61 -11.86
CA GLY A 117 -7.60 2.33 -12.39
C GLY A 117 -7.56 2.08 -13.88
N GLN A 118 -6.34 2.12 -14.39
CA GLN A 118 -5.98 1.67 -15.73
C GLN A 118 -5.13 0.40 -15.59
N ALA A 119 -5.59 -0.72 -16.14
CA ALA A 119 -4.88 -2.00 -16.02
C ALA A 119 -3.44 -1.89 -16.54
N TRP A 120 -3.24 -1.24 -17.71
CA TRP A 120 -1.92 -1.04 -18.29
C TRP A 120 -0.96 -0.28 -17.36
N PHE A 121 -1.49 0.70 -16.59
CA PHE A 121 -0.68 1.48 -15.65
C PHE A 121 -0.26 0.62 -14.45
N ARG A 122 -1.23 -0.03 -13.79
CA ARG A 122 -0.97 -0.87 -12.63
C ARG A 122 -0.01 -2.01 -12.98
N ASP A 123 -0.29 -2.73 -14.07
CA ASP A 123 0.48 -3.90 -14.46
C ASP A 123 1.89 -3.52 -14.90
N GLY A 124 2.05 -2.45 -15.68
CA GLY A 124 3.37 -1.93 -16.06
C GLY A 124 4.17 -1.39 -14.89
N PHE A 125 3.51 -0.70 -13.93
CA PHE A 125 4.22 -0.23 -12.73
C PHE A 125 4.61 -1.40 -11.81
N LEU A 126 3.76 -2.40 -11.69
CA LEU A 126 4.06 -3.60 -10.89
C LEU A 126 5.20 -4.43 -11.52
N GLU A 127 5.24 -4.53 -12.85
CA GLU A 127 6.34 -5.16 -13.57
C GLU A 127 7.66 -4.42 -13.33
N PHE A 128 7.65 -3.09 -13.47
CA PHE A 128 8.81 -2.27 -13.12
C PHE A 128 9.21 -2.44 -11.65
N ALA A 129 8.24 -2.48 -10.72
CA ALA A 129 8.51 -2.65 -9.30
C ALA A 129 9.17 -4.01 -9.00
N ARG A 130 8.78 -5.10 -9.68
CA ARG A 130 9.43 -6.41 -9.54
C ARG A 130 10.90 -6.39 -9.96
N HIS A 131 11.21 -5.58 -10.96
CA HIS A 131 12.59 -5.41 -11.42
C HIS A 131 13.42 -4.48 -10.51
N ALA A 132 12.79 -3.43 -9.99
CA ALA A 132 13.48 -2.36 -9.25
C ALA A 132 13.57 -2.61 -7.74
N ALA A 133 12.61 -3.35 -7.15
CA ALA A 133 12.59 -3.61 -5.72
C ALA A 133 13.65 -4.66 -5.35
N THR A 134 14.48 -4.34 -4.36
CA THR A 134 15.42 -5.30 -3.80
C THR A 134 14.91 -5.85 -2.47
N ARG A 135 15.15 -7.12 -2.21
CA ARG A 135 14.75 -7.82 -0.98
C ARG A 135 15.31 -7.12 0.27
N GLU A 136 16.57 -6.67 0.16
CA GLU A 136 17.28 -5.99 1.25
C GLU A 136 16.60 -4.67 1.61
N ALA A 137 16.20 -3.88 0.60
CA ALA A 137 15.55 -2.61 0.83
C ALA A 137 14.11 -2.77 1.35
N ILE A 138 13.35 -3.69 0.79
CA ILE A 138 11.99 -4.04 1.22
C ILE A 138 12.01 -4.67 2.62
N GLY A 139 12.92 -5.61 2.89
CA GLY A 139 13.08 -6.23 4.21
C GLY A 139 13.43 -5.21 5.29
N ARG A 140 14.35 -4.29 5.00
CA ARG A 140 14.69 -3.18 5.90
C ARG A 140 13.50 -2.26 6.18
N HIS A 141 12.70 -1.95 5.15
CA HIS A 141 11.48 -1.17 5.33
C HIS A 141 10.52 -1.83 6.34
N TYR A 142 10.23 -3.12 6.14
CA TYR A 142 9.32 -3.84 7.03
C TYR A 142 9.91 -4.08 8.44
N LEU A 143 11.21 -4.27 8.56
CA LEU A 143 11.88 -4.34 9.86
C LEU A 143 11.67 -3.04 10.65
N HIS A 144 12.03 -1.90 10.08
CA HIS A 144 11.88 -0.62 10.75
C HIS A 144 10.40 -0.28 11.03
N LEU A 145 9.50 -0.62 10.10
CA LEU A 145 8.06 -0.43 10.30
C LEU A 145 7.57 -1.27 11.48
N GLY A 146 7.87 -2.57 11.51
CA GLY A 146 7.43 -3.49 12.55
C GLY A 146 7.96 -3.14 13.93
N GLU A 147 9.24 -2.81 14.03
CA GLU A 147 9.87 -2.37 15.30
C GLU A 147 9.28 -1.05 15.82
N ARG A 148 9.01 -0.10 14.89
CA ARG A 148 8.34 1.16 15.25
C ARG A 148 6.93 0.89 15.78
N GLN A 149 6.14 0.06 15.09
CA GLN A 149 4.77 -0.27 15.51
C GLN A 149 4.77 -0.96 16.88
N ARG A 150 5.66 -1.91 17.09
CA ARG A 150 5.84 -2.58 18.39
C ARG A 150 6.15 -1.57 19.50
N ARG A 151 7.11 -0.69 19.29
CA ARG A 151 7.52 0.34 20.28
C ARG A 151 6.38 1.31 20.60
N VAL A 152 5.59 1.71 19.58
CA VAL A 152 4.52 2.69 19.77
C VAL A 152 3.29 2.09 20.48
N TYR A 153 2.94 0.83 20.18
CA TYR A 153 1.65 0.28 20.60
C TYR A 153 1.70 -0.81 21.65
N PHE A 154 2.86 -1.42 21.93
CA PHE A 154 2.88 -2.60 22.79
C PHE A 154 3.36 -2.31 24.21
N GLY A 155 4.09 -1.22 24.46
CA GLY A 155 4.61 -0.92 25.79
C GLY A 155 5.39 -2.11 26.39
N ASP A 156 5.00 -2.52 27.58
CA ASP A 156 5.52 -3.71 28.26
C ASP A 156 4.82 -5.03 27.87
N GLY A 157 3.82 -4.96 26.96
CA GLY A 157 3.05 -6.11 26.50
C GLY A 157 1.90 -6.54 27.41
N THR A 158 1.68 -5.91 28.55
CA THR A 158 0.62 -6.30 29.51
C THR A 158 -0.76 -5.82 29.13
N ASN A 159 -0.85 -4.70 28.39
CA ASN A 159 -2.12 -4.07 28.01
C ASN A 159 -2.06 -3.53 26.56
N VAL A 160 -2.10 -4.42 25.58
CA VAL A 160 -2.00 -4.09 24.16
C VAL A 160 -3.40 -4.00 23.53
N ALA A 161 -3.70 -2.89 22.86
CA ALA A 161 -4.91 -2.79 22.05
C ALA A 161 -4.88 -3.87 20.96
N GLN A 162 -5.81 -4.84 21.04
CA GLN A 162 -5.79 -6.06 20.22
C GLN A 162 -5.78 -5.76 18.71
N LYS A 163 -6.47 -4.71 18.27
CA LYS A 163 -6.44 -4.26 16.87
C LYS A 163 -5.05 -3.79 16.40
N LYS A 164 -4.19 -3.35 17.32
CA LYS A 164 -2.83 -2.85 17.01
C LYS A 164 -1.80 -3.98 16.86
N ILE A 165 -2.11 -5.20 17.30
CA ILE A 165 -1.25 -6.37 17.12
C ILE A 165 -0.93 -6.59 15.65
N PHE A 166 -1.92 -6.43 14.76
CA PHE A 166 -1.74 -6.62 13.32
C PHE A 166 -0.73 -5.64 12.69
N TYR A 167 -0.52 -4.47 13.27
CA TYR A 167 0.43 -3.48 12.73
C TYR A 167 1.90 -3.90 12.89
N ALA A 168 2.23 -4.74 13.89
CA ALA A 168 3.55 -5.35 14.00
C ALA A 168 3.59 -6.76 13.40
N LEU A 169 2.48 -7.50 13.50
CA LEU A 169 2.39 -8.88 13.02
C LEU A 169 2.51 -8.94 11.48
N ARG A 170 1.87 -8.03 10.74
CA ARG A 170 1.96 -7.99 9.28
C ARG A 170 3.38 -7.74 8.77
N PRO A 171 4.13 -6.74 9.26
CA PRO A 171 5.56 -6.61 8.93
C PRO A 171 6.37 -7.87 9.25
N ALA A 172 6.19 -8.49 10.42
CA ALA A 172 6.91 -9.71 10.79
C ALA A 172 6.59 -10.89 9.86
N ALA A 173 5.30 -11.07 9.50
CA ALA A 173 4.90 -12.07 8.52
C ALA A 173 5.50 -11.81 7.13
N THR A 174 5.61 -10.53 6.73
CA THR A 174 6.26 -10.16 5.46
C THR A 174 7.77 -10.46 5.50
N LEU A 175 8.45 -10.20 6.61
CA LEU A 175 9.87 -10.53 6.77
C LEU A 175 10.09 -12.04 6.69
N ARG A 176 9.21 -12.83 7.33
CA ARG A 176 9.23 -14.28 7.20
C ARG A 176 8.96 -14.73 5.76
N TRP A 177 7.96 -14.14 5.09
CA TRP A 177 7.66 -14.43 3.69
C TRP A 177 8.87 -14.19 2.79
N LEU A 178 9.56 -13.06 2.95
CA LEU A 178 10.81 -12.78 2.24
C LEU A 178 11.87 -13.85 2.49
N ARG A 179 11.94 -14.42 3.69
CA ARG A 179 12.91 -15.46 4.02
C ARG A 179 12.59 -16.81 3.37
N VAL A 180 11.31 -17.18 3.30
CA VAL A 180 10.88 -18.44 2.68
C VAL A 180 10.74 -18.34 1.15
N HIS A 181 10.71 -17.13 0.60
CA HIS A 181 10.68 -16.86 -0.85
C HIS A 181 11.96 -16.11 -1.28
N PRO A 182 13.12 -16.77 -1.36
CA PRO A 182 14.42 -16.09 -1.54
C PRO A 182 14.58 -15.37 -2.89
N MET A 183 13.76 -15.68 -3.89
CA MET A 183 13.81 -15.05 -5.22
C MET A 183 12.84 -13.90 -5.38
N GLU A 184 11.98 -13.64 -4.38
CA GLU A 184 10.92 -12.64 -4.45
C GLU A 184 11.21 -11.44 -3.53
N ALA A 185 10.82 -10.24 -3.97
CA ALA A 185 10.93 -9.02 -3.16
C ALA A 185 9.56 -8.43 -2.77
N ILE A 186 8.47 -8.89 -3.39
CA ILE A 186 7.13 -8.31 -3.30
C ILE A 186 6.14 -9.31 -2.72
N ALA A 187 5.91 -9.23 -1.42
CA ALA A 187 4.97 -10.07 -0.70
C ALA A 187 3.49 -9.72 -1.01
N PRO A 188 2.55 -10.66 -0.76
CA PRO A 188 1.12 -10.35 -0.80
C PRO A 188 0.75 -9.23 0.17
N MET A 189 -0.10 -8.28 -0.28
CA MET A 189 -0.67 -7.26 0.58
C MET A 189 -1.80 -7.83 1.47
N HIS A 190 -2.60 -8.73 0.93
CA HIS A 190 -3.71 -9.39 1.63
C HIS A 190 -3.17 -10.32 2.71
N PHE A 191 -3.46 -10.02 3.97
CA PHE A 191 -2.83 -10.68 5.12
C PHE A 191 -3.17 -12.18 5.24
N PRO A 192 -4.41 -12.64 4.99
CA PRO A 192 -4.68 -14.08 4.94
C PRO A 192 -3.81 -14.84 3.93
N THR A 193 -3.60 -14.28 2.74
CA THR A 193 -2.71 -14.84 1.72
C THR A 193 -1.26 -14.83 2.19
N LEU A 194 -0.81 -13.71 2.76
CA LEU A 194 0.53 -13.58 3.33
C LEU A 194 0.79 -14.64 4.41
N MET A 195 -0.18 -14.83 5.31
CA MET A 195 -0.08 -15.85 6.37
C MET A 195 -0.05 -17.28 5.80
N ALA A 196 -0.83 -17.56 4.76
CA ALA A 196 -0.82 -18.88 4.11
C ALA A 196 0.52 -19.16 3.41
N GLU A 197 1.14 -18.14 2.82
CA GLU A 197 2.38 -18.29 2.06
C GLU A 197 3.66 -18.18 2.91
N CYS A 198 3.61 -17.55 4.09
CA CYS A 198 4.81 -17.38 4.91
C CYS A 198 5.15 -18.59 5.81
N ASP A 199 4.43 -19.70 5.69
CA ASP A 199 4.64 -20.94 6.47
C ASP A 199 4.79 -20.67 7.98
N PRO A 200 3.79 -20.08 8.64
CA PRO A 200 3.88 -19.71 10.06
C PRO A 200 3.76 -20.96 10.96
N PRO A 201 4.29 -20.91 12.20
CA PRO A 201 4.02 -21.96 13.20
C PRO A 201 2.52 -22.19 13.40
N ALA A 202 2.12 -23.46 13.59
CA ALA A 202 0.71 -23.85 13.68
C ALA A 202 -0.03 -23.22 14.88
N ASP A 203 0.65 -22.96 15.99
CA ASP A 203 0.09 -22.27 17.15
C ASP A 203 -0.16 -20.78 16.85
N LEU A 204 0.76 -20.13 16.11
CA LEU A 204 0.56 -18.76 15.63
C LEU A 204 -0.60 -18.67 14.66
N SER A 205 -0.72 -19.59 13.70
CA SER A 205 -1.82 -19.60 12.71
C SER A 205 -3.17 -19.65 13.40
N ARG A 206 -3.31 -20.46 14.45
CA ARG A 206 -4.54 -20.56 15.24
C ARG A 206 -4.86 -19.25 15.98
N GLU A 207 -3.87 -18.67 16.67
CA GLU A 207 -4.04 -17.42 17.41
C GLU A 207 -4.42 -16.25 16.46
N VAL A 208 -3.73 -16.14 15.31
CA VAL A 208 -4.03 -15.12 14.31
C VAL A 208 -5.44 -15.29 13.74
N SER A 209 -5.86 -16.52 13.44
CA SER A 209 -7.21 -16.80 12.94
C SER A 209 -8.28 -16.41 13.97
N ASP A 210 -8.03 -16.65 15.26
CA ASP A 210 -8.92 -16.24 16.34
C ASP A 210 -8.98 -14.71 16.51
N LEU A 211 -7.85 -14.04 16.45
CA LEU A 211 -7.77 -12.57 16.48
C LEU A 211 -8.54 -11.94 15.32
N MET A 212 -8.36 -12.47 14.10
CA MET A 212 -9.06 -11.99 12.91
C MET A 212 -10.56 -12.19 13.03
N ARG A 213 -11.02 -13.38 13.46
CA ARG A 213 -12.44 -13.69 13.64
C ARG A 213 -13.09 -12.75 14.66
N ARG A 214 -12.41 -12.50 15.79
CA ARG A 214 -12.88 -11.54 16.80
C ARG A 214 -12.97 -10.13 16.24
N LYS A 215 -11.97 -9.71 15.47
CA LYS A 215 -11.94 -8.37 14.86
C LYS A 215 -13.06 -8.17 13.85
N LEU A 216 -13.37 -9.17 13.02
CA LEU A 216 -14.48 -9.12 12.07
C LEU A 216 -15.84 -9.02 12.76
N ALA A 217 -15.99 -9.66 13.94
CA ALA A 217 -17.27 -9.75 14.66
C ALA A 217 -17.56 -8.54 15.56
N THR A 218 -16.56 -7.73 15.92
CA THR A 218 -16.71 -6.67 16.92
C THR A 218 -16.17 -5.34 16.44
N ARG A 219 -16.84 -4.25 16.84
CA ARG A 219 -16.35 -2.89 16.60
C ARG A 219 -15.07 -2.59 17.38
N GLU A 220 -15.01 -3.07 18.64
CA GLU A 220 -13.83 -2.91 19.49
C GLU A 220 -13.38 -4.25 20.09
N LEU A 221 -12.09 -4.58 19.87
CA LEU A 221 -11.46 -5.77 20.47
C LEU A 221 -10.98 -5.56 21.89
N GLY A 222 -11.02 -4.32 22.40
CA GLY A 222 -10.44 -3.99 23.70
C GLY A 222 -8.92 -4.12 23.74
N ALA A 223 -8.38 -4.12 24.96
CA ALA A 223 -6.96 -4.33 25.25
C ALA A 223 -6.79 -5.56 26.16
N ALA A 224 -5.72 -6.30 25.94
CA ALA A 224 -5.36 -7.50 26.69
C ALA A 224 -3.84 -7.73 26.62
N PRO A 225 -3.28 -8.62 27.45
CA PRO A 225 -1.89 -9.01 27.29
C PRO A 225 -1.57 -9.53 25.89
N LEU A 226 -0.40 -9.19 25.38
CA LEU A 226 0.08 -9.72 24.10
C LEU A 226 0.17 -11.24 24.16
N PRO A 227 -0.48 -11.99 23.26
CA PRO A 227 -0.38 -13.44 23.27
C PRO A 227 1.09 -13.91 23.20
N PRO A 228 1.55 -14.82 24.07
CA PRO A 228 2.95 -15.23 24.10
C PRO A 228 3.46 -15.82 22.78
N VAL A 229 2.60 -16.47 22.01
CA VAL A 229 2.95 -17.00 20.69
C VAL A 229 3.24 -15.88 19.69
N VAL A 230 2.45 -14.78 19.72
CA VAL A 230 2.70 -13.60 18.91
C VAL A 230 3.98 -12.90 19.32
N ALA A 231 4.22 -12.73 20.63
CA ALA A 231 5.45 -12.12 21.15
C ALA A 231 6.70 -12.87 20.64
N ARG A 232 6.74 -14.20 20.83
CA ARG A 232 7.87 -15.03 20.35
C ARG A 232 8.08 -14.92 18.84
N PHE A 233 6.99 -14.90 18.06
CA PHE A 233 7.09 -14.78 16.60
C PHE A 233 7.68 -13.43 16.20
N LEU A 234 7.23 -12.33 16.79
CA LEU A 234 7.75 -10.99 16.52
C LEU A 234 9.23 -10.90 16.90
N ASP A 235 9.61 -11.41 18.07
CA ASP A 235 11.01 -11.42 18.56
C ASP A 235 11.90 -12.15 17.57
N SER A 236 11.52 -13.37 17.20
CA SER A 236 12.31 -14.22 16.31
C SER A 236 12.44 -13.61 14.90
N GLU A 237 11.33 -13.14 14.29
CA GLU A 237 11.39 -12.64 12.91
C GLU A 237 12.11 -11.29 12.82
N PHE A 238 12.00 -10.41 13.82
CA PHE A 238 12.76 -9.16 13.84
C PHE A 238 14.25 -9.41 14.08
N GLU A 239 14.63 -10.37 14.92
CA GLU A 239 16.03 -10.76 15.11
C GLU A 239 16.66 -11.30 13.83
N LEU A 240 15.99 -12.25 13.18
CA LEU A 240 16.42 -12.81 11.90
C LEU A 240 16.51 -11.73 10.80
N ALA A 241 15.57 -10.80 10.79
CA ALA A 241 15.55 -9.72 9.81
C ALA A 241 16.69 -8.71 10.03
N ARG A 242 17.06 -8.39 11.30
CA ARG A 242 18.25 -7.57 11.57
C ARG A 242 19.51 -8.21 11.00
N ALA A 243 19.69 -9.50 11.26
CA ALA A 243 20.84 -10.23 10.73
C ALA A 243 20.89 -10.21 9.19
N SER A 244 19.73 -10.19 8.51
CA SER A 244 19.63 -10.31 7.05
C SER A 244 19.57 -8.99 6.30
N PHE A 245 18.98 -7.94 6.87
CA PHE A 245 18.58 -6.72 6.12
C PHE A 245 19.13 -5.40 6.70
N GLU A 246 19.77 -5.39 7.87
CA GLU A 246 20.20 -4.14 8.53
C GLU A 246 21.39 -3.47 7.83
N SER A 247 22.23 -4.24 7.15
CA SER A 247 23.46 -3.75 6.50
C SER A 247 23.19 -3.20 5.08
N GLY A 248 23.60 -1.96 4.87
CA GLY A 248 23.77 -1.34 3.55
C GLY A 248 22.57 -0.50 3.05
N ARG A 249 22.86 0.74 2.64
CA ARG A 249 21.99 1.53 1.77
C ARG A 249 22.53 1.41 0.34
N ALA A 250 22.05 0.45 -0.42
CA ALA A 250 22.35 0.42 -1.83
C ALA A 250 21.56 1.52 -2.55
N ARG A 251 22.25 2.39 -3.26
CA ARG A 251 21.63 3.30 -4.23
C ARG A 251 21.14 2.45 -5.40
N ALA A 252 19.96 2.77 -5.93
CA ALA A 252 19.48 2.10 -7.14
C ALA A 252 20.50 2.24 -8.27
N PRO A 253 20.78 1.17 -9.04
CA PRO A 253 21.66 1.24 -10.20
C PRO A 253 21.20 2.30 -11.20
N GLU A 254 22.13 2.94 -11.90
CA GLU A 254 21.82 3.98 -12.90
C GLU A 254 20.88 3.47 -13.99
N GLU A 255 21.05 2.22 -14.40
CA GLU A 255 20.15 1.59 -15.36
C GLU A 255 18.70 1.51 -14.87
N VAL A 256 18.47 1.17 -13.60
CA VAL A 256 17.14 1.13 -12.99
C VAL A 256 16.55 2.54 -12.88
N VAL A 257 17.35 3.53 -12.57
CA VAL A 257 16.93 4.95 -12.59
C VAL A 257 16.51 5.35 -14.00
N ALA A 258 17.30 5.03 -15.02
CA ALA A 258 16.95 5.30 -16.42
C ALA A 258 15.67 4.58 -16.88
N GLN A 259 15.42 3.36 -16.38
CA GLN A 259 14.15 2.64 -16.61
C GLN A 259 12.97 3.35 -15.95
N ALA A 260 13.13 3.84 -14.72
CA ALA A 260 12.11 4.62 -14.04
C ALA A 260 11.75 5.90 -14.81
N GLU A 261 12.75 6.60 -15.35
CA GLU A 261 12.53 7.79 -16.19
C GLU A 261 11.79 7.44 -17.49
N ARG A 262 12.16 6.35 -18.16
CA ARG A 262 11.44 5.90 -19.37
C ARG A 262 9.99 5.56 -19.05
N PHE A 263 9.76 4.81 -17.98
CA PHE A 263 8.40 4.49 -17.53
C PHE A 263 7.60 5.75 -17.22
N TYR A 264 8.18 6.69 -16.48
CA TYR A 264 7.54 7.97 -16.17
C TYR A 264 7.09 8.72 -17.42
N ARG A 265 8.01 8.92 -18.37
CA ARG A 265 7.72 9.63 -19.63
C ARG A 265 6.63 8.93 -20.43
N ALA A 266 6.72 7.61 -20.59
CA ALA A 266 5.72 6.82 -21.32
C ALA A 266 4.32 6.94 -20.71
N VAL A 267 4.20 6.96 -19.38
CA VAL A 267 2.93 7.15 -18.67
C VAL A 267 2.38 8.55 -18.91
N VAL A 268 3.20 9.59 -18.73
CA VAL A 268 2.78 11.00 -18.93
C VAL A 268 2.31 11.21 -20.35
N GLU A 269 3.07 10.81 -21.37
CA GLU A 269 2.74 10.94 -22.78
C GLU A 269 1.45 10.18 -23.15
N ARG A 270 1.26 8.99 -22.59
CA ARG A 270 0.06 8.20 -22.85
C ARG A 270 -1.18 8.86 -22.28
N LEU A 271 -1.14 9.32 -21.05
CA LEU A 271 -2.27 9.98 -20.38
C LEU A 271 -2.64 11.32 -21.05
N GLU A 272 -1.64 12.08 -21.52
CA GLU A 272 -1.90 13.29 -22.30
C GLU A 272 -2.63 12.98 -23.60
N ARG A 273 -2.21 11.96 -24.37
CA ARG A 273 -2.90 11.55 -25.59
C ARG A 273 -4.34 11.10 -25.32
N GLU A 274 -4.56 10.30 -24.26
CA GLU A 274 -5.89 9.81 -23.87
C GLU A 274 -6.79 10.98 -23.41
N GLY A 275 -6.23 11.97 -22.70
CA GLY A 275 -6.93 13.16 -22.22
C GLY A 275 -7.34 14.13 -23.32
N HIS A 276 -6.53 14.30 -24.36
CA HIS A 276 -6.87 15.13 -25.52
C HIS A 276 -7.96 14.50 -26.40
N GLY A 277 -7.93 13.15 -26.54
CA GLY A 277 -8.97 12.43 -27.31
C GLY A 277 -10.37 12.50 -26.70
N SER A 278 -10.49 12.78 -25.39
CA SER A 278 -11.77 12.96 -24.70
C SER A 278 -12.33 14.39 -24.80
N ALA A 279 -11.48 15.39 -25.08
CA ALA A 279 -11.88 16.80 -25.16
C ALA A 279 -12.39 17.19 -26.56
N ASP A 280 -12.08 16.39 -27.59
CA ASP A 280 -12.45 16.67 -29.00
C ASP A 280 -13.75 16.01 -29.47
N MET A 281 -14.52 15.36 -28.59
CA MET A 281 -15.86 14.88 -28.95
C MET A 281 -16.84 16.06 -28.87
N PRO A 282 -17.37 16.57 -29.98
CA PRO A 282 -18.43 17.56 -29.92
C PRO A 282 -19.63 16.94 -29.23
N GLY A 283 -20.17 17.64 -28.23
CA GLY A 283 -21.42 17.25 -27.59
C GLY A 283 -22.53 17.05 -28.63
N PRO A 284 -23.51 16.19 -28.36
CA PRO A 284 -24.64 16.03 -29.27
C PRO A 284 -25.37 17.37 -29.45
N VAL A 285 -25.54 17.77 -30.70
CA VAL A 285 -26.30 18.94 -31.14
C VAL A 285 -27.78 18.74 -30.80
#